data_53432756660a536e27414a90ca7baa29
#
_entry.id   53432756660a536e27414a90ca7baa29
#
_cell.length_a   1.000
_cell.length_b   1.000
_cell.length_c   1.000
_cell.angle_alpha   90.00
_cell.angle_beta   90.00
_cell.angle_gamma   90.00
#
_symmetry.space_group_name_H-M   'P 1'
#
loop_
_entity.id
_entity.type
_entity.pdbx_description
1 polymer ?
#
loop_
_entity_poly.entity_id
_entity_poly.type
_entity_poly.pdbx_seq_one_letter_code
_entity_poly.pdbx_strand_id
1 'polypeptide(L)'
;KPNRPLNRDNKVIKYEHPPKAATGLFALKVTLNLWHQIADRAGIKIDSAAINEQSADLGFWQWLIDHPEVPLCITEGAKKAGALLSAGYGTVALPGINNGYRTLKDDEGKRIGKSRLIPQLAKLAASGREIYLVFDQDVKLTAVNAVNAAIKKTGYLFQKAGCQVKVVTWNSSLGKGVDDLIANQGQACFSQAYA
;
A
#
# COMPACT_ATOMS: atom_id res chain seq x y z
N LYS A 1 -11.42 -30.18 -11.35
CA LYS A 1 -11.02 -28.91 -10.69
C LYS A 1 -10.14 -29.28 -9.52
N PRO A 2 -8.96 -28.68 -9.33
CA PRO A 2 -8.19 -28.95 -8.12
C PRO A 2 -9.05 -28.56 -6.90
N ASN A 3 -9.09 -29.42 -5.89
CA ASN A 3 -9.73 -29.13 -4.62
C ASN A 3 -9.02 -27.91 -4.01
N ARG A 4 -9.68 -26.76 -3.99
CA ARG A 4 -9.13 -25.57 -3.33
C ARG A 4 -9.24 -25.79 -1.81
N PRO A 5 -8.17 -25.56 -1.06
CA PRO A 5 -8.21 -25.69 0.37
C PRO A 5 -9.26 -24.76 0.99
N LEU A 6 -9.89 -25.22 2.05
CA LEU A 6 -10.88 -24.46 2.81
C LEU A 6 -10.24 -23.91 4.08
N ASN A 7 -10.63 -22.70 4.48
CA ASN A 7 -10.30 -22.15 5.79
C ASN A 7 -11.18 -22.79 6.89
N ARG A 8 -10.95 -22.40 8.15
CA ARG A 8 -11.71 -22.89 9.31
C ARG A 8 -13.22 -22.63 9.23
N ASP A 9 -13.66 -21.68 8.40
CA ASP A 9 -15.07 -21.32 8.18
C ASP A 9 -15.65 -21.99 6.90
N ASN A 10 -15.02 -23.02 6.37
CA ASN A 10 -15.39 -23.73 5.13
C ASN A 10 -15.42 -22.81 3.88
N LYS A 11 -14.71 -21.68 3.89
CA LYS A 11 -14.59 -20.80 2.74
C LYS A 11 -13.36 -21.15 1.91
N VAL A 12 -13.50 -21.10 0.60
CA VAL A 12 -12.37 -21.34 -0.32
C VAL A 12 -11.27 -20.31 -0.08
N ILE A 13 -10.06 -20.78 0.21
CA ILE A 13 -8.88 -19.94 0.30
C ILE A 13 -8.52 -19.47 -1.12
N LYS A 14 -8.57 -18.15 -1.35
CA LYS A 14 -8.25 -17.58 -2.67
C LYS A 14 -6.75 -17.50 -2.92
N TYR A 15 -5.97 -17.21 -1.88
CA TYR A 15 -4.52 -17.06 -1.94
C TYR A 15 -3.90 -17.72 -0.72
N GLU A 16 -2.86 -18.50 -0.96
CA GLU A 16 -2.05 -19.11 0.10
C GLU A 16 -0.68 -18.48 0.12
N HIS A 17 -0.20 -18.24 1.32
CA HIS A 17 1.16 -17.76 1.55
C HIS A 17 2.05 -18.95 1.91
N PRO A 18 3.26 -19.08 1.35
CA PRO A 18 4.16 -20.16 1.69
C PRO A 18 4.39 -20.24 3.21
N PRO A 19 4.33 -21.42 3.82
CA PRO A 19 4.55 -21.58 5.25
C PRO A 19 5.91 -21.01 5.65
N LYS A 20 5.94 -20.27 6.78
CA LYS A 20 7.16 -19.66 7.36
C LYS A 20 7.87 -18.62 6.49
N ALA A 21 7.38 -18.30 5.29
CA ALA A 21 7.92 -17.22 4.49
C ALA A 21 7.55 -15.85 5.09
N ALA A 22 8.49 -14.93 5.08
CA ALA A 22 8.21 -13.56 5.53
C ALA A 22 7.30 -12.87 4.50
N THR A 23 6.18 -12.34 4.97
CA THR A 23 5.27 -11.53 4.14
C THR A 23 5.91 -10.19 3.85
N GLY A 24 6.04 -9.83 2.58
CA GLY A 24 6.56 -8.54 2.13
C GLY A 24 5.47 -7.64 1.52
N LEU A 25 5.88 -6.56 0.88
CA LEU A 25 5.02 -5.69 0.08
C LEU A 25 4.80 -6.25 -1.31
N PHE A 26 3.71 -5.82 -1.95
CA PHE A 26 3.62 -5.79 -3.40
C PHE A 26 4.17 -4.44 -3.89
N ALA A 27 5.42 -4.47 -4.37
CA ALA A 27 6.04 -3.40 -5.13
C ALA A 27 5.95 -3.81 -6.61
N LEU A 28 5.01 -3.25 -7.34
CA LEU A 28 4.75 -3.64 -8.73
C LEU A 28 5.79 -3.00 -9.66
N LYS A 29 5.94 -3.59 -10.84
CA LYS A 29 6.75 -2.99 -11.91
C LYS A 29 6.14 -1.64 -12.31
N VAL A 30 6.98 -0.60 -12.34
CA VAL A 30 6.61 0.76 -12.76
C VAL A 30 7.34 1.06 -14.05
N THR A 31 6.58 1.29 -15.13
CA THR A 31 7.16 1.69 -16.42
C THR A 31 7.67 3.12 -16.36
N LEU A 32 8.56 3.49 -17.26
CA LEU A 32 9.11 4.83 -17.34
C LEU A 32 8.02 5.91 -17.47
N ASN A 33 6.98 5.65 -18.26
CA ASN A 33 5.86 6.57 -18.40
C ASN A 33 5.10 6.81 -17.08
N LEU A 34 4.83 5.75 -16.31
CA LEU A 34 4.19 5.88 -14.99
C LEU A 34 5.11 6.58 -13.99
N TRP A 35 6.41 6.34 -14.07
CA TRP A 35 7.37 7.04 -13.24
C TRP A 35 7.34 8.56 -13.48
N HIS A 36 7.37 8.98 -14.76
CA HIS A 36 7.22 10.39 -15.12
C HIS A 36 5.91 10.98 -14.59
N GLN A 37 4.78 10.29 -14.76
CA GLN A 37 3.49 10.76 -14.24
C GLN A 37 3.50 10.96 -12.70
N ILE A 38 4.14 10.04 -11.96
CA ILE A 38 4.24 10.13 -10.49
C ILE A 38 5.16 11.30 -10.11
N ALA A 39 6.28 11.48 -10.80
CA ALA A 39 7.21 12.57 -10.55
C ALA A 39 6.59 13.94 -10.87
N ASP A 40 5.93 14.06 -12.03
CA ASP A 40 5.24 15.29 -12.45
C ASP A 40 4.15 15.69 -11.45
N ARG A 41 3.41 14.73 -10.89
CA ARG A 41 2.42 14.98 -9.85
C ARG A 41 3.06 15.55 -8.57
N ALA A 42 4.28 15.13 -8.26
CA ALA A 42 5.06 15.65 -7.12
C ALA A 42 5.86 16.94 -7.47
N GLY A 43 5.76 17.42 -8.71
CA GLY A 43 6.52 18.58 -9.18
C GLY A 43 8.02 18.33 -9.38
N ILE A 44 8.41 17.05 -9.54
CA ILE A 44 9.81 16.64 -9.69
C ILE A 44 10.11 16.36 -11.16
N LYS A 45 11.18 16.95 -11.67
CA LYS A 45 11.69 16.65 -13.01
C LYS A 45 12.64 15.47 -12.97
N ILE A 46 12.37 14.47 -13.82
CA ILE A 46 13.26 13.32 -14.02
C ILE A 46 14.15 13.61 -15.24
N ASP A 47 15.46 13.44 -15.07
CA ASP A 47 16.36 13.45 -16.20
C ASP A 47 16.23 12.12 -16.99
N SER A 48 15.47 12.17 -18.08
CA SER A 48 15.22 11.00 -18.93
C SER A 48 16.48 10.43 -19.56
N ALA A 49 17.56 11.21 -19.67
CA ALA A 49 18.84 10.74 -20.21
C ALA A 49 19.59 9.80 -19.24
N ALA A 50 19.30 9.93 -17.92
CA ALA A 50 19.92 9.10 -16.89
C ALA A 50 19.21 7.76 -16.68
N ILE A 51 18.00 7.57 -17.22
CA ILE A 51 17.18 6.40 -17.00
C ILE A 51 16.91 5.69 -18.33
N ASN A 52 17.43 4.48 -18.48
CA ASN A 52 17.05 3.59 -19.58
C ASN A 52 15.94 2.61 -19.13
N GLU A 53 15.17 2.06 -20.08
CA GLU A 53 14.07 1.15 -19.79
C GLU A 53 14.48 -0.08 -18.98
N GLN A 54 15.73 -0.56 -19.11
CA GLN A 54 16.25 -1.72 -18.37
C GLN A 54 16.53 -1.42 -16.89
N SER A 55 16.82 -0.16 -16.54
CA SER A 55 17.03 0.28 -15.16
C SER A 55 15.74 0.74 -14.48
N ALA A 56 14.66 0.94 -15.22
CA ALA A 56 13.40 1.47 -14.68
C ALA A 56 12.78 0.58 -13.60
N ASP A 57 12.91 -0.74 -13.70
CA ASP A 57 12.26 -1.68 -12.77
C ASP A 57 12.78 -1.58 -11.33
N LEU A 58 14.08 -1.40 -11.15
CA LEU A 58 14.71 -1.27 -9.82
C LEU A 58 14.91 0.20 -9.46
N GLY A 59 15.11 1.07 -10.45
CA GLY A 59 15.40 2.48 -10.27
C GLY A 59 14.23 3.26 -9.65
N PHE A 60 12.97 2.97 -10.05
CA PHE A 60 11.81 3.67 -9.51
C PHE A 60 11.70 3.57 -7.99
N TRP A 61 11.84 2.36 -7.42
CA TRP A 61 11.68 2.18 -5.99
C TRP A 61 12.82 2.81 -5.19
N GLN A 62 14.05 2.77 -5.72
CA GLN A 62 15.17 3.48 -5.11
C GLN A 62 14.98 4.98 -5.20
N TRP A 63 14.60 5.49 -6.38
CA TRP A 63 14.27 6.91 -6.58
C TRP A 63 13.17 7.37 -5.60
N LEU A 64 12.11 6.57 -5.43
CA LEU A 64 11.04 6.90 -4.51
C LEU A 64 11.54 6.95 -3.05
N ILE A 65 12.49 6.08 -2.67
CA ILE A 65 13.13 6.13 -1.34
C ILE A 65 13.90 7.45 -1.18
N ASP A 66 14.66 7.84 -2.19
CA ASP A 66 15.55 9.01 -2.18
C ASP A 66 14.79 10.35 -2.30
N HIS A 67 13.49 10.31 -2.70
CA HIS A 67 12.62 11.48 -2.86
C HIS A 67 11.45 11.42 -1.85
N PRO A 68 11.70 11.78 -0.58
CA PRO A 68 10.66 11.75 0.46
C PRO A 68 9.53 12.76 0.25
N GLU A 69 9.73 13.77 -0.58
CA GLU A 69 8.71 14.73 -1.02
C GLU A 69 7.63 14.09 -1.90
N VAL A 70 7.89 12.92 -2.50
CA VAL A 70 6.87 12.16 -3.23
C VAL A 70 5.94 11.47 -2.26
N PRO A 71 4.63 11.80 -2.28
CA PRO A 71 3.64 11.13 -1.44
C PRO A 71 3.54 9.65 -1.77
N LEU A 72 3.27 8.83 -0.75
CA LEU A 72 3.14 7.38 -0.90
C LEU A 72 1.76 6.88 -0.45
N CYS A 73 1.06 6.20 -1.34
CA CYS A 73 -0.16 5.47 -1.02
C CYS A 73 0.15 4.06 -0.52
N ILE A 74 -0.52 3.65 0.55
CA ILE A 74 -0.49 2.29 1.09
C ILE A 74 -1.89 1.69 0.96
N THR A 75 -2.02 0.61 0.22
CA THR A 75 -3.30 -0.09 0.04
C THR A 75 -3.21 -1.57 0.37
N GLU A 76 -4.27 -2.34 0.20
CA GLU A 76 -4.30 -3.78 0.33
C GLU A 76 -4.52 -4.45 -1.03
N GLY A 77 -3.62 -5.38 -1.39
CA GLY A 77 -3.71 -6.18 -2.60
C GLY A 77 -3.14 -5.50 -3.85
N ALA A 78 -2.45 -6.30 -4.66
CA ALA A 78 -1.70 -5.83 -5.84
C ALA A 78 -2.59 -5.14 -6.88
N LYS A 79 -3.86 -5.57 -7.06
CA LYS A 79 -4.79 -4.99 -8.02
C LYS A 79 -5.06 -3.50 -7.74
N LYS A 80 -5.29 -3.16 -6.46
CA LYS A 80 -5.52 -1.78 -6.02
C LYS A 80 -4.26 -0.92 -6.19
N ALA A 81 -3.07 -1.49 -5.87
CA ALA A 81 -1.81 -0.80 -6.15
C ALA A 81 -1.63 -0.53 -7.64
N GLY A 82 -1.96 -1.50 -8.50
CA GLY A 82 -1.91 -1.32 -9.95
C GLY A 82 -2.83 -0.20 -10.43
N ALA A 83 -4.06 -0.12 -9.92
CA ALA A 83 -5.01 0.94 -10.26
C ALA A 83 -4.48 2.34 -9.86
N LEU A 84 -3.93 2.47 -8.66
CA LEU A 84 -3.35 3.73 -8.17
C LEU A 84 -2.08 4.13 -8.93
N LEU A 85 -1.16 3.18 -9.18
CA LEU A 85 0.03 3.43 -10.00
C LEU A 85 -0.34 3.89 -11.41
N SER A 86 -1.32 3.21 -12.05
CA SER A 86 -1.82 3.60 -13.37
C SER A 86 -2.50 4.97 -13.38
N ALA A 87 -2.97 5.44 -12.24
CA ALA A 87 -3.50 6.78 -12.04
C ALA A 87 -2.42 7.82 -11.66
N GLY A 88 -1.14 7.44 -11.66
CA GLY A 88 -0.01 8.33 -11.36
C GLY A 88 0.21 8.60 -9.88
N TYR A 89 -0.13 7.67 -8.99
CA TYR A 89 0.14 7.75 -7.56
C TYR A 89 1.20 6.73 -7.15
N GLY A 90 2.29 7.17 -6.52
CA GLY A 90 3.30 6.27 -5.93
C GLY A 90 2.62 5.35 -4.91
N THR A 91 2.61 4.03 -5.14
CA THR A 91 1.78 3.11 -4.35
C THR A 91 2.47 1.77 -4.11
N VAL A 92 2.44 1.30 -2.88
CA VAL A 92 2.72 -0.09 -2.51
C VAL A 92 1.48 -0.74 -1.89
N ALA A 93 1.37 -2.08 -2.00
CA ALA A 93 0.27 -2.79 -1.36
C ALA A 93 0.74 -3.79 -0.30
N LEU A 94 -0.09 -3.94 0.72
CA LEU A 94 0.03 -4.98 1.74
C LEU A 94 -0.69 -6.25 1.27
N PRO A 95 -0.21 -7.45 1.58
CA PRO A 95 -0.96 -8.70 1.37
C PRO A 95 -2.22 -8.82 2.24
N GLY A 96 -2.36 -7.98 3.24
CA GLY A 96 -3.50 -7.84 4.13
C GLY A 96 -3.31 -6.62 5.02
N ILE A 97 -4.41 -6.02 5.47
CA ILE A 97 -4.42 -4.73 6.21
C ILE A 97 -3.49 -4.69 7.44
N ASN A 98 -3.25 -5.85 8.06
CA ASN A 98 -2.40 -5.96 9.25
C ASN A 98 -0.94 -6.32 8.93
N ASN A 99 -0.56 -6.45 7.65
CA ASN A 99 0.77 -6.92 7.24
C ASN A 99 1.81 -5.79 7.10
N GLY A 100 1.45 -4.55 7.40
CA GLY A 100 2.36 -3.40 7.40
C GLY A 100 3.30 -3.34 8.59
N TYR A 101 3.07 -4.13 9.63
CA TYR A 101 3.87 -4.13 10.86
C TYR A 101 4.04 -5.53 11.44
N ARG A 102 5.04 -5.66 12.31
CA ARG A 102 5.28 -6.89 13.09
C ARG A 102 5.58 -6.55 14.54
N THR A 103 5.17 -7.46 15.42
CA THR A 103 5.60 -7.50 16.81
C THR A 103 6.45 -8.75 16.99
N LEU A 104 7.61 -8.61 17.56
CA LEU A 104 8.45 -9.75 17.91
C LEU A 104 7.68 -10.68 18.84
N LYS A 105 7.96 -11.96 18.71
CA LYS A 105 7.44 -13.01 19.57
C LYS A 105 8.63 -13.79 20.14
N ASP A 106 8.48 -14.29 21.35
CA ASP A 106 9.38 -15.29 21.92
C ASP A 106 9.15 -16.69 21.32
N ASP A 107 9.92 -17.64 21.77
CA ASP A 107 9.83 -19.04 21.29
C ASP A 107 8.49 -19.71 21.64
N GLU A 108 7.79 -19.19 22.66
CA GLU A 108 6.45 -19.62 23.07
C GLU A 108 5.33 -18.93 22.26
N GLY A 109 5.69 -18.01 21.36
CA GLY A 109 4.75 -17.25 20.53
C GLY A 109 4.12 -16.05 21.22
N LYS A 110 4.52 -15.68 22.43
CA LYS A 110 4.08 -14.50 23.17
C LYS A 110 4.72 -13.24 22.59
N ARG A 111 3.92 -12.19 22.46
CA ARG A 111 4.42 -10.91 21.94
C ARG A 111 5.39 -10.25 22.92
N ILE A 112 6.59 -9.94 22.42
CA ILE A 112 7.63 -9.22 23.16
C ILE A 112 7.93 -7.88 22.46
N GLY A 113 8.03 -6.83 23.27
CA GLY A 113 8.37 -5.50 22.77
C GLY A 113 7.25 -4.79 21.98
N LYS A 114 7.65 -3.71 21.29
CA LYS A 114 6.74 -2.84 20.54
C LYS A 114 6.67 -3.26 19.08
N SER A 115 5.50 -3.09 18.47
CA SER A 115 5.35 -3.28 17.02
C SER A 115 6.22 -2.29 16.25
N ARG A 116 6.71 -2.73 15.10
CA ARG A 116 7.52 -1.94 14.16
C ARG A 116 7.01 -2.13 12.75
N LEU A 117 7.19 -1.14 11.89
CA LEU A 117 6.95 -1.31 10.45
C LEU A 117 7.78 -2.49 9.92
N ILE A 118 7.26 -3.20 8.92
CA ILE A 118 8.07 -4.18 8.20
C ILE A 118 9.25 -3.48 7.52
N PRO A 119 10.40 -4.16 7.31
CA PRO A 119 11.62 -3.52 6.80
C PRO A 119 11.42 -2.73 5.50
N GLN A 120 10.59 -3.24 4.59
CA GLN A 120 10.31 -2.58 3.32
C GLN A 120 9.56 -1.25 3.51
N LEU A 121 8.55 -1.20 4.40
CA LEU A 121 7.86 0.05 4.74
C LEU A 121 8.77 1.01 5.51
N ALA A 122 9.63 0.48 6.38
CA ALA A 122 10.57 1.31 7.14
C ALA A 122 11.56 2.05 6.22
N LYS A 123 11.97 1.44 5.09
CA LYS A 123 12.80 2.10 4.07
C LYS A 123 12.08 3.25 3.36
N LEU A 124 10.76 3.13 3.21
CA LEU A 124 9.91 4.13 2.56
C LEU A 124 9.44 5.22 3.55
N ALA A 125 9.54 4.97 4.85
CA ALA A 125 9.16 5.92 5.89
C ALA A 125 10.29 6.94 6.12
N ALA A 126 10.11 8.14 5.62
CA ALA A 126 11.04 9.25 5.80
C ALA A 126 10.35 10.42 6.51
N SER A 127 11.12 11.20 7.27
CA SER A 127 10.57 12.40 7.94
C SER A 127 10.00 13.39 6.94
N GLY A 128 8.80 13.86 7.21
CA GLY A 128 8.06 14.78 6.34
C GLY A 128 7.28 14.13 5.21
N ARG A 129 7.55 12.87 4.85
CA ARG A 129 6.81 12.19 3.77
C ARG A 129 5.32 12.08 4.09
N GLU A 130 4.48 12.44 3.13
CA GLU A 130 3.04 12.18 3.21
C GLU A 130 2.74 10.71 2.90
N ILE A 131 2.06 10.05 3.82
CA ILE A 131 1.58 8.67 3.67
C ILE A 131 0.05 8.69 3.62
N TYR A 132 -0.50 8.21 2.53
CA TYR A 132 -1.94 8.07 2.33
C TYR A 132 -2.35 6.61 2.54
N LEU A 133 -3.15 6.33 3.57
CA LEU A 133 -3.73 5.01 3.81
C LEU A 133 -5.03 4.90 3.02
N VAL A 134 -5.03 4.03 2.00
CA VAL A 134 -6.11 3.86 1.02
C VAL A 134 -6.64 2.42 1.13
N PHE A 135 -7.53 2.18 2.09
CA PHE A 135 -8.12 0.86 2.33
C PHE A 135 -9.57 0.80 1.89
N ASP A 136 -10.13 -0.43 1.81
CA ASP A 136 -11.50 -0.66 1.39
C ASP A 136 -12.51 0.09 2.26
N GLN A 137 -13.53 0.63 1.61
CA GLN A 137 -14.68 1.25 2.27
C GLN A 137 -15.75 0.18 2.54
N ASP A 138 -15.53 -0.59 3.62
CA ASP A 138 -16.47 -1.62 4.04
C ASP A 138 -17.70 -1.03 4.74
N VAL A 139 -18.86 -1.65 4.56
CA VAL A 139 -20.12 -1.28 5.27
C VAL A 139 -20.39 -2.19 6.46
N LYS A 140 -19.82 -3.40 6.48
CA LYS A 140 -19.98 -4.34 7.58
C LYS A 140 -19.19 -3.88 8.78
N LEU A 141 -19.84 -3.63 9.92
CA LEU A 141 -19.23 -3.05 11.13
C LEU A 141 -17.96 -3.79 11.58
N THR A 142 -17.94 -5.12 11.52
CA THR A 142 -16.74 -5.90 11.88
C THR A 142 -15.55 -5.64 10.96
N ALA A 143 -15.80 -5.45 9.66
CA ALA A 143 -14.76 -5.10 8.68
C ALA A 143 -14.29 -3.66 8.87
N VAL A 144 -15.21 -2.72 9.04
CA VAL A 144 -14.91 -1.30 9.36
C VAL A 144 -14.02 -1.21 10.59
N ASN A 145 -14.36 -1.90 11.69
CA ASN A 145 -13.56 -1.91 12.90
C ASN A 145 -12.16 -2.49 12.68
N ALA A 146 -12.04 -3.56 11.89
CA ALA A 146 -10.75 -4.16 11.57
C ALA A 146 -9.87 -3.20 10.74
N VAL A 147 -10.44 -2.56 9.72
CA VAL A 147 -9.75 -1.55 8.89
C VAL A 147 -9.32 -0.36 9.75
N ASN A 148 -10.20 0.18 10.59
CA ASN A 148 -9.87 1.31 11.47
C ASN A 148 -8.75 0.96 12.47
N ALA A 149 -8.75 -0.26 13.02
CA ALA A 149 -7.67 -0.72 13.89
C ALA A 149 -6.32 -0.81 13.14
N ALA A 150 -6.35 -1.32 11.90
CA ALA A 150 -5.17 -1.40 11.06
C ALA A 150 -4.64 0.00 10.69
N ILE A 151 -5.52 0.92 10.31
CA ILE A 151 -5.20 2.33 10.02
C ILE A 151 -4.53 2.98 11.24
N LYS A 152 -5.16 2.89 12.42
CA LYS A 152 -4.60 3.46 13.66
C LYS A 152 -3.22 2.91 13.95
N LYS A 153 -3.03 1.60 13.83
CA LYS A 153 -1.77 0.95 14.15
C LYS A 153 -0.66 1.29 13.15
N THR A 154 -0.95 1.15 11.87
CA THR A 154 0.02 1.43 10.79
C THR A 154 0.33 2.93 10.73
N GLY A 155 -0.70 3.78 10.81
CA GLY A 155 -0.56 5.23 10.81
C GLY A 155 0.31 5.73 11.98
N TYR A 156 0.05 5.23 13.21
CA TYR A 156 0.88 5.57 14.37
C TYR A 156 2.37 5.23 14.15
N LEU A 157 2.66 4.09 13.50
CA LEU A 157 4.05 3.68 13.26
C LEU A 157 4.73 4.58 12.20
N PHE A 158 4.00 5.03 11.18
CA PHE A 158 4.50 6.01 10.22
C PHE A 158 4.71 7.38 10.87
N GLN A 159 3.76 7.86 11.67
CA GLN A 159 3.90 9.12 12.42
C GLN A 159 5.12 9.06 13.36
N LYS A 160 5.34 7.94 14.02
CA LYS A 160 6.53 7.73 14.86
C LYS A 160 7.84 7.77 14.06
N ALA A 161 7.81 7.43 12.77
CA ALA A 161 8.93 7.56 11.85
C ALA A 161 9.07 8.98 11.27
N GLY A 162 8.23 9.95 11.69
CA GLY A 162 8.26 11.34 11.24
C GLY A 162 7.40 11.63 10.01
N CYS A 163 6.64 10.66 9.52
CA CYS A 163 5.76 10.85 8.36
C CYS A 163 4.49 11.63 8.73
N GLN A 164 3.91 12.32 7.76
CA GLN A 164 2.56 12.88 7.82
C GLN A 164 1.59 11.83 7.30
N VAL A 165 0.59 11.44 8.12
CA VAL A 165 -0.34 10.37 7.76
C VAL A 165 -1.72 10.92 7.49
N LYS A 166 -2.25 10.60 6.33
CA LYS A 166 -3.61 10.92 5.87
C LYS A 166 -4.37 9.62 5.56
N VAL A 167 -5.69 9.66 5.67
CA VAL A 167 -6.56 8.53 5.34
C VAL A 167 -7.49 8.96 4.23
N VAL A 168 -7.48 8.24 3.12
CA VAL A 168 -8.38 8.52 2.00
C VAL A 168 -9.67 7.75 2.18
N THR A 169 -10.79 8.44 2.13
CA THR A 169 -12.13 7.85 2.26
C THR A 169 -13.05 8.36 1.15
N TRP A 170 -13.99 7.51 0.76
CA TRP A 170 -15.05 7.86 -0.20
C TRP A 170 -16.34 7.12 0.15
N ASN A 171 -17.43 7.48 -0.50
CA ASN A 171 -18.69 6.75 -0.33
C ASN A 171 -18.58 5.35 -0.94
N SER A 172 -18.79 4.31 -0.13
CA SER A 172 -18.70 2.90 -0.54
C SER A 172 -19.65 2.52 -1.68
N SER A 173 -20.71 3.29 -1.91
CA SER A 173 -21.62 3.10 -3.06
C SER A 173 -20.96 3.37 -4.41
N LEU A 174 -19.85 4.14 -4.43
CA LEU A 174 -19.08 4.44 -5.65
C LEU A 174 -18.07 3.33 -5.99
N GLY A 175 -17.76 2.48 -5.04
CA GLY A 175 -16.83 1.35 -5.17
C GLY A 175 -16.33 0.95 -3.79
N LYS A 176 -16.22 -0.35 -3.53
CA LYS A 176 -15.69 -0.85 -2.27
C LYS A 176 -14.19 -0.59 -2.18
N GLY A 177 -13.44 -1.03 -3.16
CA GLY A 177 -11.99 -0.83 -3.29
C GLY A 177 -11.69 0.39 -4.17
N VAL A 178 -10.48 0.93 -4.05
CA VAL A 178 -10.04 2.05 -4.90
C VAL A 178 -9.97 1.67 -6.37
N ASP A 179 -9.71 0.40 -6.68
CA ASP A 179 -9.74 -0.14 -8.04
C ASP A 179 -11.17 -0.10 -8.62
N ASP A 180 -12.18 -0.44 -7.83
CA ASP A 180 -13.59 -0.33 -8.23
C ASP A 180 -14.01 1.15 -8.36
N LEU A 181 -13.58 2.01 -7.44
CA LEU A 181 -13.83 3.45 -7.51
C LEU A 181 -13.29 4.04 -8.81
N ILE A 182 -12.01 3.79 -9.14
CA ILE A 182 -11.38 4.32 -10.35
C ILE A 182 -12.04 3.74 -11.61
N ALA A 183 -12.35 2.43 -11.62
CA ALA A 183 -12.98 1.78 -12.75
C ALA A 183 -14.42 2.31 -13.03
N ASN A 184 -15.19 2.57 -11.98
CA ASN A 184 -16.60 2.97 -12.10
C ASN A 184 -16.78 4.48 -12.27
N GLN A 185 -15.94 5.30 -11.63
CA GLN A 185 -16.11 6.75 -11.51
C GLN A 185 -14.98 7.55 -12.17
N GLY A 186 -13.91 6.89 -12.63
CA GLY A 186 -12.73 7.53 -13.19
C GLY A 186 -11.75 8.05 -12.15
N GLN A 187 -10.56 8.42 -12.62
CA GLN A 187 -9.45 8.90 -11.78
C GLN A 187 -9.77 10.22 -11.05
N ALA A 188 -10.60 11.09 -11.66
CA ALA A 188 -10.97 12.37 -11.08
C ALA A 188 -11.68 12.22 -9.73
N CYS A 189 -12.54 11.20 -9.58
CA CYS A 189 -13.23 10.92 -8.33
C CYS A 189 -12.24 10.54 -7.20
N PHE A 190 -11.24 9.72 -7.51
CA PHE A 190 -10.18 9.43 -6.52
C PHE A 190 -9.34 10.66 -6.21
N SER A 191 -8.99 11.49 -7.22
CA SER A 191 -8.23 12.73 -7.00
C SER A 191 -8.93 13.68 -6.03
N GLN A 192 -10.27 13.78 -6.08
CA GLN A 192 -11.05 14.58 -5.12
C GLN A 192 -11.00 14.00 -3.69
N ALA A 193 -11.04 12.68 -3.54
CA ALA A 193 -10.93 12.04 -2.23
C ALA A 193 -9.52 12.11 -1.66
N TYR A 194 -8.50 12.23 -2.51
CA TYR A 194 -7.08 12.31 -2.16
C TYR A 194 -6.65 13.72 -1.72
N ALA A 195 -7.26 14.77 -2.27
CA ALA A 195 -6.93 16.18 -1.98
C ALA A 195 -7.28 16.57 -0.54
#